data_abc0643610bf988b8b7f7d0b83e9ad84
#
_entry.id   abc0643610bf988b8b7f7d0b83e9ad84
#
_cell.length_a   1.000
_cell.length_b   1.000
_cell.length_c   1.000
_cell.angle_alpha   90.00
_cell.angle_beta   90.00
_cell.angle_gamma   90.00
#
_symmetry.space_group_name_H-M   'P 1'
#
loop_
_entity.id
_entity.type
_entity.pdbx_description
1 polymer ?
#
loop_
_entity_poly.entity_id
_entity_poly.type
_entity_poly.pdbx_seq_one_letter_code
_entity_poly.pdbx_strand_id
1 'polypeptide(L)'
;MKNFIIIFISMLTPFLSYSQLHTHISNEKCGTEIITKSIEKKYPEYKKQRSKVNNQTDHWLLNNSNKQNSIITIPVVVHVVWNTNQENISDAQIFSQIDILNQDYRRTNVDAINTPAVWNSIAADTEIEFCLANTDPNGNFTTGITRTQTSQTSFSIQNDGMKSSASGGIDPWPQDDYLNIWVCDLGGGILGYATPPSGFNNPNDGVVVGYRYFGNTGVVQAPYNKGRTTTHEVGHWLNLDHVWGSFGNCGNDNVNDTPIQEEANYSCPSFPHNANSCNTTNSNGDMFMNYMDYTNDACMNMFTNGQKNRMISAINQYRPNLLNHNLCSNTPPTPSWNCVNGNCVDPNNGNGTYTDLNNCLANCDCGSINIPIIEDFQINSIPNNWTIINDDGDKTWEINELAGYNSSKSIYINNAEYAANGTYDEFILPAVNLSNVNSAHLNFHYAYTLWTNPNLSQNWSDTLIIYISQDCGVTWAKIWEKAGTNLVTTTPVYHGYNWIPTATNDWKFESISLLNYLNQDDIVLKFRNVNQYENNLFIDNLNINTTITNINNMSSKKKLIKIVDVLGRESRENKNTPLFYIYEDGKVEKRIILE
;
A
#
# COMPACT_ATOMS: atom_id res chain seq x y z
N MET A 1 66.65 50.93 31.79
CA MET A 1 65.73 51.28 30.68
C MET A 1 66.12 50.40 29.48
N LYS A 2 65.43 49.31 29.30
CA LYS A 2 65.62 48.41 28.14
C LYS A 2 64.27 48.36 27.41
N ASN A 3 64.29 48.92 26.20
CA ASN A 3 63.13 48.91 25.28
C ASN A 3 62.95 47.49 24.70
N PHE A 4 61.77 46.89 24.90
CA PHE A 4 61.34 45.70 24.17
C PHE A 4 60.52 46.15 22.96
N ILE A 5 61.01 45.85 21.78
CA ILE A 5 60.25 46.00 20.51
C ILE A 5 59.50 44.69 20.29
N ILE A 6 58.17 44.75 20.29
CA ILE A 6 57.29 43.63 19.92
C ILE A 6 57.00 43.76 18.42
N ILE A 7 57.55 42.82 17.65
CA ILE A 7 57.26 42.69 16.21
C ILE A 7 55.98 41.86 16.06
N PHE A 8 54.89 42.49 15.60
CA PHE A 8 53.69 41.78 15.16
C PHE A 8 53.93 41.19 13.76
N ILE A 9 54.05 39.86 13.69
CA ILE A 9 54.03 39.13 12.41
C ILE A 9 52.54 38.85 12.12
N SER A 10 51.96 39.59 11.15
CA SER A 10 50.65 39.31 10.59
C SER A 10 50.78 38.10 9.67
N MET A 11 50.28 36.93 10.10
CA MET A 11 50.04 35.80 9.23
C MET A 11 48.84 36.13 8.34
N LEU A 12 49.07 36.44 7.06
CA LEU A 12 48.08 36.40 6.01
C LEU A 12 47.79 34.92 5.72
N THR A 13 46.69 34.40 6.24
CA THR A 13 46.10 33.16 5.72
C THR A 13 45.32 33.49 4.45
N PRO A 14 45.56 32.80 3.33
CA PRO A 14 44.69 32.97 2.17
C PRO A 14 43.33 32.38 2.53
N PHE A 15 42.31 33.22 2.58
CA PHE A 15 40.91 32.78 2.51
C PHE A 15 40.71 32.15 1.14
N LEU A 16 40.79 30.82 1.07
CA LEU A 16 40.17 30.06 0.01
C LEU A 16 38.66 30.28 0.14
N SER A 17 38.11 31.19 -0.63
CA SER A 17 36.69 31.29 -0.87
C SER A 17 36.23 29.99 -1.52
N TYR A 18 35.74 29.06 -0.74
CA TYR A 18 34.86 28.04 -1.26
C TYR A 18 33.66 28.79 -1.83
N SER A 19 33.63 28.93 -3.15
CA SER A 19 32.41 29.18 -3.87
C SER A 19 31.48 28.01 -3.50
N GLN A 20 30.56 28.25 -2.56
CA GLN A 20 29.39 27.40 -2.46
C GLN A 20 28.69 27.52 -3.80
N LEU A 21 28.80 26.45 -4.59
CA LEU A 21 27.85 26.19 -5.65
C LEU A 21 26.48 26.17 -4.95
N HIS A 22 25.81 27.31 -4.90
CA HIS A 22 24.37 27.33 -4.73
C HIS A 22 23.86 26.57 -5.94
N THR A 23 23.68 25.26 -5.80
CA THR A 23 22.72 24.56 -6.61
C THR A 23 21.42 25.32 -6.36
N HIS A 24 21.00 26.12 -7.31
CA HIS A 24 19.60 26.43 -7.48
C HIS A 24 18.91 25.08 -7.42
N ILE A 25 18.20 24.81 -6.33
CA ILE A 25 17.16 23.81 -6.32
C ILE A 25 16.12 24.46 -7.24
N SER A 26 16.26 24.16 -8.53
CA SER A 26 15.31 24.54 -9.53
C SER A 26 13.97 23.97 -9.09
N ASN A 27 12.87 24.65 -9.39
CA ASN A 27 11.51 24.14 -9.28
C ASN A 27 11.26 23.01 -10.29
N GLU A 28 12.27 22.20 -10.57
CA GLU A 28 12.18 21.05 -11.47
C GLU A 28 11.26 20.00 -10.87
N LYS A 29 10.21 19.69 -11.59
CA LYS A 29 9.19 18.70 -11.23
C LYS A 29 9.49 17.34 -11.84
N CYS A 30 10.12 17.32 -13.02
CA CYS A 30 10.57 16.12 -13.71
C CYS A 30 12.07 15.92 -13.53
N GLY A 31 12.47 14.71 -13.15
CA GLY A 31 13.88 14.36 -12.93
C GLY A 31 14.59 13.76 -14.14
N THR A 32 13.95 13.69 -15.31
CA THR A 32 14.47 12.98 -16.49
C THR A 32 15.84 13.49 -16.95
N GLU A 33 16.10 14.78 -16.91
CA GLU A 33 17.44 15.31 -17.24
C GLU A 33 18.50 14.92 -16.20
N ILE A 34 18.12 14.88 -14.91
CA ILE A 34 19.02 14.53 -13.82
C ILE A 34 19.45 13.07 -13.95
N ILE A 35 18.48 12.16 -14.14
CA ILE A 35 18.79 10.73 -14.29
C ILE A 35 19.55 10.44 -15.59
N THR A 36 19.21 11.11 -16.68
CA THR A 36 19.93 10.98 -17.96
C THR A 36 21.40 11.31 -17.80
N LYS A 37 21.75 12.44 -17.17
CA LYS A 37 23.15 12.82 -16.88
C LYS A 37 23.85 11.81 -15.98
N SER A 38 23.14 11.23 -15.00
CA SER A 38 23.68 10.18 -14.13
C SER A 38 23.98 8.90 -14.90
N ILE A 39 23.06 8.45 -15.76
CA ILE A 39 23.23 7.27 -16.61
C ILE A 39 24.37 7.49 -17.61
N GLU A 40 24.47 8.66 -18.26
CA GLU A 40 25.55 9.02 -19.16
C GLU A 40 26.93 8.97 -18.49
N LYS A 41 27.01 9.39 -17.24
CA LYS A 41 28.24 9.32 -16.44
C LYS A 41 28.61 7.87 -16.08
N LYS A 42 27.63 7.07 -15.76
CA LYS A 42 27.81 5.66 -15.35
C LYS A 42 28.10 4.74 -16.55
N TYR A 43 27.45 5.02 -17.69
CA TYR A 43 27.52 4.23 -18.92
C TYR A 43 27.90 5.11 -20.13
N PRO A 44 29.17 5.29 -20.45
CA PRO A 44 29.58 6.13 -21.59
C PRO A 44 29.00 5.69 -22.93
N GLU A 45 28.70 4.40 -23.12
CA GLU A 45 28.07 3.88 -24.34
C GLU A 45 26.63 4.37 -24.48
N TYR A 46 25.88 4.49 -23.36
CA TYR A 46 24.55 5.10 -23.36
C TYR A 46 24.61 6.52 -23.96
N LYS A 47 25.54 7.35 -23.47
CA LYS A 47 25.75 8.72 -23.99
C LYS A 47 26.01 8.74 -25.49
N LYS A 48 26.90 7.87 -25.96
CA LYS A 48 27.27 7.76 -27.37
C LYS A 48 26.08 7.32 -28.25
N GLN A 49 25.25 6.41 -27.76
CA GLN A 49 24.07 5.96 -28.49
C GLN A 49 22.95 7.00 -28.42
N ARG A 50 22.65 7.55 -27.24
CA ARG A 50 21.63 8.60 -27.04
C ARG A 50 21.89 9.82 -27.95
N SER A 51 23.14 10.23 -28.15
CA SER A 51 23.49 11.36 -29.04
C SER A 51 23.12 11.17 -30.51
N LYS A 52 22.81 9.94 -30.92
CA LYS A 52 22.43 9.62 -32.31
C LYS A 52 20.93 9.53 -32.50
N VAL A 53 20.16 9.44 -31.39
CA VAL A 53 18.71 9.13 -31.43
C VAL A 53 17.98 10.16 -32.28
N ASN A 54 18.25 11.45 -32.15
CA ASN A 54 17.55 12.47 -32.93
C ASN A 54 17.77 12.31 -34.42
N ASN A 55 19.03 12.14 -34.84
CA ASN A 55 19.35 11.92 -36.27
C ASN A 55 18.68 10.63 -36.80
N GLN A 56 18.66 9.58 -36.02
CA GLN A 56 18.00 8.32 -36.39
C GLN A 56 16.49 8.49 -36.48
N THR A 57 15.90 9.25 -35.57
CA THR A 57 14.47 9.60 -35.58
C THR A 57 14.12 10.39 -36.84
N ASP A 58 14.88 11.44 -37.16
CA ASP A 58 14.64 12.25 -38.35
C ASP A 58 14.76 11.43 -39.64
N HIS A 59 15.79 10.59 -39.75
CA HIS A 59 15.93 9.68 -40.86
C HIS A 59 14.77 8.68 -40.99
N TRP A 60 14.31 8.14 -39.87
CA TRP A 60 13.16 7.23 -39.85
C TRP A 60 11.88 7.93 -40.32
N LEU A 61 11.62 9.15 -39.85
CA LEU A 61 10.44 9.95 -40.21
C LEU A 61 10.42 10.27 -41.72
N LEU A 62 11.55 10.62 -42.30
CA LEU A 62 11.66 10.86 -43.76
C LEU A 62 11.27 9.64 -44.58
N ASN A 63 11.57 8.43 -44.13
CA ASN A 63 11.31 7.19 -44.86
C ASN A 63 9.96 6.54 -44.53
N ASN A 64 9.26 7.01 -43.51
CA ASN A 64 8.00 6.37 -43.05
C ASN A 64 6.81 7.34 -42.95
N SER A 65 6.89 8.52 -43.55
CA SER A 65 5.88 9.59 -43.45
C SER A 65 4.47 9.22 -43.89
N ASN A 66 4.29 8.09 -44.59
CA ASN A 66 3.00 7.63 -45.13
C ASN A 66 2.52 6.29 -44.55
N LYS A 67 3.12 5.79 -43.48
CA LYS A 67 2.61 4.59 -42.81
C LYS A 67 1.33 4.93 -42.06
N GLN A 68 0.22 4.29 -42.45
CA GLN A 68 -0.97 4.25 -41.63
C GLN A 68 -0.68 3.32 -40.46
N ASN A 69 -0.65 3.85 -39.24
CA ASN A 69 -0.36 3.07 -38.04
C ASN A 69 -1.63 2.34 -37.58
N SER A 70 -1.48 1.09 -37.22
CA SER A 70 -2.43 0.43 -36.33
C SER A 70 -2.20 0.93 -34.90
N ILE A 71 -3.24 0.85 -34.07
CA ILE A 71 -3.11 1.14 -32.64
C ILE A 71 -2.01 0.24 -32.06
N ILE A 72 -1.09 0.85 -31.33
CA ILE A 72 -0.02 0.16 -30.62
C ILE A 72 -0.41 0.07 -29.16
N THR A 73 -0.56 -1.13 -28.63
CA THR A 73 -0.86 -1.34 -27.21
C THR A 73 0.42 -1.69 -26.47
N ILE A 74 0.75 -0.96 -25.42
CA ILE A 74 1.97 -1.12 -24.61
C ILE A 74 1.61 -1.87 -23.33
N PRO A 75 2.20 -3.06 -23.07
CA PRO A 75 2.01 -3.77 -21.81
C PRO A 75 2.79 -3.08 -20.68
N VAL A 76 2.08 -2.76 -19.61
CA VAL A 76 2.58 -2.04 -18.44
C VAL A 76 2.66 -2.99 -17.25
N VAL A 77 3.74 -2.92 -16.50
CA VAL A 77 3.80 -3.43 -15.13
C VAL A 77 3.98 -2.27 -14.15
N VAL A 78 3.14 -2.22 -13.13
CA VAL A 78 3.21 -1.21 -12.06
C VAL A 78 3.83 -1.84 -10.82
N HIS A 79 4.98 -1.35 -10.42
CA HIS A 79 5.74 -1.76 -9.25
C HIS A 79 5.48 -0.80 -8.10
N VAL A 80 4.60 -1.16 -7.17
CA VAL A 80 4.32 -0.37 -5.95
C VAL A 80 5.37 -0.73 -4.90
N VAL A 81 6.25 0.23 -4.57
CA VAL A 81 7.26 0.08 -3.52
C VAL A 81 6.88 1.00 -2.37
N TRP A 82 6.53 0.41 -1.21
CA TRP A 82 5.87 1.11 -0.13
C TRP A 82 6.49 0.85 1.24
N ASN A 83 6.56 1.87 2.08
CA ASN A 83 6.96 1.79 3.48
C ASN A 83 5.72 1.87 4.40
N THR A 84 4.83 2.81 4.14
CA THR A 84 3.59 3.03 4.90
C THR A 84 2.37 2.57 4.11
N ASN A 85 1.27 2.26 4.81
CA ASN A 85 0.01 1.85 4.18
C ASN A 85 -0.51 2.88 3.15
N GLN A 86 -0.25 4.17 3.37
CA GLN A 86 -0.64 5.23 2.43
C GLN A 86 0.10 5.13 1.09
N GLU A 87 1.34 4.66 1.10
CA GLU A 87 2.16 4.46 -0.11
C GLU A 87 1.75 3.20 -0.88
N ASN A 88 1.11 2.24 -0.20
CA ASN A 88 0.57 1.03 -0.81
C ASN A 88 -0.76 1.34 -1.52
N ILE A 89 -0.67 2.15 -2.56
CA ILE A 89 -1.83 2.66 -3.30
C ILE A 89 -2.74 1.52 -3.78
N SER A 90 -4.06 1.78 -3.81
CA SER A 90 -5.06 0.80 -4.20
C SER A 90 -5.00 0.44 -5.70
N ASP A 91 -5.50 -0.73 -6.06
CA ASP A 91 -5.65 -1.12 -7.47
C ASP A 91 -6.56 -0.14 -8.23
N ALA A 92 -7.58 0.42 -7.58
CA ALA A 92 -8.45 1.43 -8.16
C ALA A 92 -7.66 2.69 -8.57
N GLN A 93 -6.67 3.11 -7.76
CA GLN A 93 -5.79 4.22 -8.10
C GLN A 93 -4.89 3.87 -9.30
N ILE A 94 -4.38 2.63 -9.36
CA ILE A 94 -3.58 2.14 -10.50
C ILE A 94 -4.42 2.08 -11.76
N PHE A 95 -5.61 1.51 -11.71
CA PHE A 95 -6.51 1.44 -12.87
C PHE A 95 -6.86 2.83 -13.39
N SER A 96 -7.10 3.80 -12.49
CA SER A 96 -7.36 5.17 -12.89
C SER A 96 -6.20 5.80 -13.68
N GLN A 97 -4.95 5.42 -13.37
CA GLN A 97 -3.79 5.90 -14.12
C GLN A 97 -3.71 5.29 -15.52
N ILE A 98 -3.99 4.01 -15.67
CA ILE A 98 -4.01 3.37 -16.99
C ILE A 98 -5.11 3.99 -17.87
N ASP A 99 -6.29 4.25 -17.28
CA ASP A 99 -7.39 4.94 -17.98
C ASP A 99 -6.98 6.35 -18.45
N ILE A 100 -6.26 7.10 -17.61
CA ILE A 100 -5.76 8.43 -17.94
C ILE A 100 -4.74 8.36 -19.07
N LEU A 101 -3.78 7.44 -19.01
CA LEU A 101 -2.82 7.24 -20.10
C LEU A 101 -3.55 6.99 -21.43
N ASN A 102 -4.54 6.12 -21.42
CA ASN A 102 -5.34 5.83 -22.60
C ASN A 102 -6.13 7.06 -23.09
N GLN A 103 -6.75 7.82 -22.19
CA GLN A 103 -7.48 9.03 -22.55
C GLN A 103 -6.56 10.09 -23.16
N ASP A 104 -5.41 10.33 -22.54
CA ASP A 104 -4.47 11.38 -22.94
C ASP A 104 -3.79 11.05 -24.28
N TYR A 105 -3.28 9.82 -24.41
CA TYR A 105 -2.59 9.37 -25.63
C TYR A 105 -3.54 9.16 -26.81
N ARG A 106 -4.79 8.74 -26.57
CA ARG A 106 -5.82 8.61 -27.59
C ARG A 106 -6.63 9.90 -27.81
N ARG A 107 -6.25 10.98 -27.12
CA ARG A 107 -6.97 12.26 -27.19
C ARG A 107 -8.50 12.12 -26.96
N THR A 108 -8.91 11.23 -26.08
CA THR A 108 -10.30 11.07 -25.62
C THR A 108 -10.56 11.69 -24.25
N ASN A 109 -9.56 12.35 -23.70
CA ASN A 109 -9.64 13.11 -22.45
C ASN A 109 -10.72 14.19 -22.54
N VAL A 110 -11.56 14.31 -21.52
CA VAL A 110 -12.70 15.25 -21.48
C VAL A 110 -12.26 16.71 -21.70
N ASP A 111 -11.07 17.07 -21.22
CA ASP A 111 -10.51 18.41 -21.33
C ASP A 111 -9.77 18.70 -22.65
N ALA A 112 -9.75 17.76 -23.60
CA ALA A 112 -9.30 18.02 -24.99
C ALA A 112 -10.06 19.17 -25.65
N ILE A 113 -11.33 19.43 -25.25
CA ILE A 113 -12.13 20.56 -25.70
C ILE A 113 -11.53 21.91 -25.33
N ASN A 114 -10.66 21.96 -24.30
CA ASN A 114 -9.99 23.18 -23.83
C ASN A 114 -8.73 23.52 -24.65
N THR A 115 -8.34 22.68 -25.61
CA THR A 115 -7.23 22.99 -26.53
C THR A 115 -7.57 24.26 -27.31
N PRO A 116 -6.72 25.30 -27.29
CA PRO A 116 -6.96 26.50 -28.08
C PRO A 116 -7.14 26.20 -29.57
N ALA A 117 -8.09 26.86 -30.23
CA ALA A 117 -8.47 26.57 -31.61
C ALA A 117 -7.31 26.57 -32.61
N VAL A 118 -6.28 27.39 -32.35
CA VAL A 118 -5.07 27.50 -33.20
C VAL A 118 -4.24 26.21 -33.19
N TRP A 119 -4.35 25.41 -32.13
CA TRP A 119 -3.62 24.15 -31.98
C TRP A 119 -4.43 22.90 -32.36
N ASN A 120 -5.76 23.04 -32.60
CA ASN A 120 -6.64 21.88 -32.88
C ASN A 120 -6.21 21.06 -34.10
N SER A 121 -5.65 21.69 -35.13
CA SER A 121 -5.22 21.01 -36.36
C SER A 121 -3.97 20.15 -36.20
N ILE A 122 -3.19 20.41 -35.16
CA ILE A 122 -1.95 19.68 -34.85
C ILE A 122 -2.06 18.80 -33.60
N ALA A 123 -3.13 18.95 -32.82
CA ALA A 123 -3.37 18.14 -31.65
C ALA A 123 -3.70 16.68 -32.03
N ALA A 124 -2.91 15.73 -31.55
CA ALA A 124 -2.87 14.36 -32.03
C ALA A 124 -3.64 13.35 -31.17
N ASP A 125 -4.36 12.43 -31.79
CA ASP A 125 -4.51 11.06 -31.31
C ASP A 125 -3.21 10.33 -31.64
N THR A 126 -2.48 9.88 -30.62
CA THR A 126 -1.16 9.27 -30.83
C THR A 126 -1.22 7.84 -31.36
N GLU A 127 -2.40 7.21 -31.32
CA GLU A 127 -2.63 5.79 -31.66
C GLU A 127 -1.85 4.82 -30.76
N ILE A 128 -1.50 5.26 -29.55
CA ILE A 128 -0.84 4.45 -28.52
C ILE A 128 -1.83 4.21 -27.38
N GLU A 129 -1.94 2.97 -26.96
CA GLU A 129 -2.74 2.51 -25.82
C GLU A 129 -1.88 1.74 -24.82
N PHE A 130 -2.37 1.63 -23.61
CA PHE A 130 -1.69 0.95 -22.50
C PHE A 130 -2.63 -0.08 -21.89
N CYS A 131 -2.08 -1.24 -21.54
CA CYS A 131 -2.78 -2.23 -20.72
C CYS A 131 -1.92 -2.65 -19.54
N LEU A 132 -2.50 -3.03 -18.43
CA LEU A 132 -1.76 -3.83 -17.46
C LEU A 132 -1.43 -5.18 -18.08
N ALA A 133 -0.17 -5.61 -17.98
CA ALA A 133 0.25 -6.90 -18.50
C ALA A 133 -0.50 -8.02 -17.79
N ASN A 134 -1.00 -8.99 -18.55
CA ASN A 134 -1.66 -10.18 -18.00
C ASN A 134 -0.80 -11.45 -18.04
N THR A 135 0.43 -11.32 -18.54
CA THR A 135 1.43 -12.39 -18.55
C THR A 135 2.74 -11.86 -17.96
N ASP A 136 3.31 -12.55 -17.00
CA ASP A 136 4.60 -12.21 -16.38
C ASP A 136 5.78 -12.69 -17.25
N PRO A 137 7.04 -12.31 -16.92
CA PRO A 137 8.22 -12.75 -17.68
C PRO A 137 8.44 -14.26 -17.73
N ASN A 138 7.79 -15.04 -16.85
CA ASN A 138 7.87 -16.51 -16.84
C ASN A 138 6.71 -17.16 -17.63
N GLY A 139 5.84 -16.36 -18.24
CA GLY A 139 4.68 -16.84 -18.98
C GLY A 139 3.46 -17.18 -18.11
N ASN A 140 3.48 -16.83 -16.82
CA ASN A 140 2.34 -17.01 -15.93
C ASN A 140 1.38 -15.82 -16.01
N PHE A 141 0.13 -16.06 -15.67
CA PHE A 141 -0.84 -14.99 -15.52
C PHE A 141 -0.44 -14.03 -14.40
N THR A 142 -0.68 -12.74 -14.63
CA THR A 142 -0.44 -11.65 -13.66
C THR A 142 -1.51 -10.58 -13.78
N THR A 143 -1.67 -9.77 -12.75
CA THR A 143 -2.47 -8.53 -12.79
C THR A 143 -1.71 -7.35 -13.37
N GLY A 144 -0.41 -7.51 -13.70
CA GLY A 144 0.46 -6.40 -14.08
C GLY A 144 0.83 -5.46 -12.91
N ILE A 145 0.54 -5.87 -11.67
CA ILE A 145 0.82 -5.09 -10.45
C ILE A 145 1.69 -5.92 -9.52
N THR A 146 2.80 -5.37 -9.09
CA THR A 146 3.64 -5.96 -8.04
C THR A 146 3.69 -5.04 -6.83
N ARG A 147 3.81 -5.60 -5.62
CA ARG A 147 3.83 -4.84 -4.37
C ARG A 147 5.01 -5.28 -3.51
N THR A 148 5.88 -4.34 -3.17
CA THR A 148 7.08 -4.60 -2.37
C THR A 148 7.10 -3.68 -1.17
N GLN A 149 7.01 -4.25 0.02
CA GLN A 149 7.21 -3.50 1.25
C GLN A 149 8.71 -3.25 1.46
N THR A 150 9.05 -2.03 1.90
CA THR A 150 10.44 -1.62 2.12
C THR A 150 10.60 -0.92 3.46
N SER A 151 11.82 -0.94 3.99
CA SER A 151 12.21 -0.12 5.14
C SER A 151 12.69 1.29 4.75
N GLN A 152 12.78 1.59 3.44
CA GLN A 152 13.16 2.92 2.96
C GLN A 152 11.98 3.87 3.10
N THR A 153 12.16 4.97 3.80
CA THR A 153 11.12 6.01 3.99
C THR A 153 10.91 6.88 2.77
N SER A 154 11.89 6.95 1.87
CA SER A 154 11.79 7.61 0.56
C SER A 154 12.94 7.16 -0.33
N PHE A 155 12.76 7.31 -1.63
CA PHE A 155 13.79 7.00 -2.62
C PHE A 155 14.32 8.30 -3.27
N SER A 156 15.61 8.26 -3.59
CA SER A 156 16.29 9.38 -4.26
C SER A 156 16.56 9.05 -5.71
N ILE A 157 16.35 10.02 -6.59
CA ILE A 157 16.68 9.91 -8.01
C ILE A 157 18.18 9.65 -8.27
N GLN A 158 19.08 10.06 -7.34
CA GLN A 158 20.51 9.92 -7.53
C GLN A 158 20.99 8.47 -7.49
N ASN A 159 20.34 7.61 -6.72
CA ASN A 159 20.73 6.21 -6.58
C ASN A 159 19.79 5.24 -7.29
N ASP A 160 18.63 5.72 -7.76
CA ASP A 160 17.63 4.92 -8.51
C ASP A 160 17.23 3.62 -7.78
N GLY A 161 17.22 3.67 -6.43
CA GLY A 161 17.16 2.48 -5.57
C GLY A 161 15.84 1.73 -5.62
N MET A 162 14.71 2.40 -5.98
CA MET A 162 13.42 1.75 -6.14
C MET A 162 13.41 0.70 -7.25
N LYS A 163 14.36 0.77 -8.19
CA LYS A 163 14.50 -0.16 -9.32
C LYS A 163 15.39 -1.36 -9.01
N SER A 164 15.73 -1.59 -7.75
CA SER A 164 16.59 -2.72 -7.37
C SER A 164 16.17 -3.33 -6.03
N SER A 165 15.97 -4.64 -6.03
CA SER A 165 15.69 -5.44 -4.84
C SER A 165 16.83 -5.36 -3.80
N ALA A 166 18.08 -5.23 -4.24
CA ALA A 166 19.23 -5.04 -3.38
C ALA A 166 19.23 -3.71 -2.61
N SER A 167 18.45 -2.72 -3.08
CA SER A 167 18.32 -1.39 -2.46
C SER A 167 16.98 -1.18 -1.76
N GLY A 168 16.19 -2.24 -1.54
CA GLY A 168 14.87 -2.18 -0.94
C GLY A 168 13.74 -1.86 -1.90
N GLY A 169 14.02 -1.82 -3.20
CA GLY A 169 13.02 -1.71 -4.27
C GLY A 169 12.67 -3.06 -4.89
N ILE A 170 12.37 -3.06 -6.18
CA ILE A 170 12.08 -4.25 -6.96
C ILE A 170 12.74 -4.16 -8.34
N ASP A 171 13.35 -5.27 -8.78
CA ASP A 171 14.01 -5.34 -10.07
C ASP A 171 12.98 -5.25 -11.23
N PRO A 172 13.36 -4.64 -12.37
CA PRO A 172 12.48 -4.48 -13.52
C PRO A 172 12.11 -5.83 -14.18
N TRP A 173 10.97 -5.87 -14.81
CA TRP A 173 10.67 -6.88 -15.83
C TRP A 173 11.42 -6.56 -17.13
N PRO A 174 11.56 -7.51 -18.07
CA PRO A 174 12.26 -7.29 -19.33
C PRO A 174 11.79 -6.02 -20.04
N GLN A 175 12.67 -5.04 -20.14
CA GLN A 175 12.37 -3.70 -20.67
C GLN A 175 11.98 -3.67 -22.16
N ASP A 176 12.35 -4.71 -22.91
CA ASP A 176 12.03 -4.82 -24.33
C ASP A 176 10.57 -5.23 -24.54
N ASP A 177 9.96 -5.86 -23.51
CA ASP A 177 8.61 -6.43 -23.57
C ASP A 177 7.60 -5.66 -22.72
N TYR A 178 8.04 -4.90 -21.71
CA TYR A 178 7.17 -4.20 -20.77
C TYR A 178 7.61 -2.75 -20.52
N LEU A 179 6.64 -1.86 -20.39
CA LEU A 179 6.85 -0.58 -19.72
C LEU A 179 6.82 -0.80 -18.21
N ASN A 180 7.98 -0.70 -17.56
CA ASN A 180 8.09 -0.73 -16.10
C ASN A 180 7.76 0.64 -15.51
N ILE A 181 6.79 0.72 -14.60
CA ILE A 181 6.47 1.95 -13.85
C ILE A 181 6.62 1.66 -12.37
N TRP A 182 7.56 2.34 -11.70
CA TRP A 182 7.71 2.29 -10.25
C TRP A 182 6.92 3.42 -9.60
N VAL A 183 6.15 3.08 -8.57
CA VAL A 183 5.39 4.02 -7.76
C VAL A 183 5.89 3.91 -6.31
N CYS A 184 6.40 5.02 -5.77
CA CYS A 184 7.03 5.04 -4.44
C CYS A 184 6.95 6.44 -3.81
N ASP A 185 7.42 6.60 -2.57
CA ASP A 185 7.74 7.92 -2.03
C ASP A 185 9.02 8.42 -2.68
N LEU A 186 8.92 9.43 -3.53
CA LEU A 186 10.03 10.03 -4.26
C LEU A 186 10.42 11.35 -3.60
N GLY A 187 11.65 11.38 -3.06
CA GLY A 187 12.19 12.54 -2.37
C GLY A 187 12.63 13.66 -3.29
N GLY A 188 12.99 14.80 -2.70
CA GLY A 188 13.60 15.92 -3.40
C GLY A 188 12.65 16.84 -4.17
N GLY A 189 11.32 16.70 -4.00
CA GLY A 189 10.32 17.54 -4.66
C GLY A 189 10.07 17.19 -6.13
N ILE A 190 10.67 16.12 -6.63
CA ILE A 190 10.48 15.57 -7.98
C ILE A 190 9.16 14.78 -7.98
N LEU A 191 8.33 15.00 -9.00
CA LEU A 191 7.05 14.29 -9.15
C LEU A 191 7.23 12.94 -9.85
N GLY A 192 8.13 12.88 -10.82
CA GLY A 192 8.47 11.70 -11.59
C GLY A 192 9.73 11.86 -12.44
N TYR A 193 10.12 10.79 -13.11
CA TYR A 193 11.16 10.79 -14.13
C TYR A 193 11.10 9.53 -14.99
N ALA A 194 11.69 9.61 -16.16
CA ALA A 194 11.78 8.51 -17.11
C ALA A 194 13.21 8.28 -17.60
N THR A 195 13.46 7.11 -18.16
CA THR A 195 14.68 6.81 -18.93
C THR A 195 14.37 6.95 -20.42
N PRO A 196 14.89 7.99 -21.11
CA PRO A 196 14.71 8.14 -22.55
C PRO A 196 15.39 7.01 -23.34
N PRO A 197 14.86 6.63 -24.53
CA PRO A 197 15.42 5.56 -25.34
C PRO A 197 16.80 5.93 -25.88
N SER A 198 17.69 4.95 -26.01
CA SER A 198 19.05 5.17 -26.51
C SER A 198 19.58 4.07 -27.42
N GLY A 199 18.91 2.93 -27.50
CA GLY A 199 19.43 1.70 -28.09
C GLY A 199 20.52 1.02 -27.24
N PHE A 200 20.81 1.53 -26.06
CA PHE A 200 21.62 0.87 -25.04
C PHE A 200 20.71 0.07 -24.12
N ASN A 201 21.04 -1.20 -23.86
CA ASN A 201 20.32 -2.02 -22.91
C ASN A 201 20.59 -1.51 -21.47
N ASN A 202 19.77 -0.56 -21.01
CA ASN A 202 19.86 -0.01 -19.67
C ASN A 202 19.01 -0.85 -18.70
N PRO A 203 19.63 -1.52 -17.72
CA PRO A 203 18.88 -2.35 -16.78
C PRO A 203 17.83 -1.59 -15.94
N ASN A 204 17.92 -0.25 -15.89
CA ASN A 204 17.02 0.61 -15.15
C ASN A 204 16.04 1.38 -16.05
N ASP A 205 15.74 0.85 -17.25
CA ASP A 205 14.78 1.48 -18.16
C ASP A 205 13.35 1.47 -17.59
N GLY A 206 12.63 2.56 -17.76
CA GLY A 206 11.23 2.72 -17.34
C GLY A 206 10.93 4.09 -16.75
N VAL A 207 9.83 4.17 -16.04
CA VAL A 207 9.26 5.39 -15.47
C VAL A 207 9.15 5.26 -13.95
N VAL A 208 9.41 6.34 -13.22
CA VAL A 208 9.20 6.45 -11.78
C VAL A 208 8.26 7.60 -11.50
N VAL A 209 7.25 7.38 -10.65
CA VAL A 209 6.29 8.42 -10.26
C VAL A 209 6.09 8.38 -8.74
N GLY A 210 6.05 9.54 -8.11
CA GLY A 210 5.66 9.66 -6.71
C GLY A 210 4.20 9.21 -6.50
N TYR A 211 3.94 8.40 -5.47
CA TYR A 211 2.63 7.79 -5.25
C TYR A 211 1.47 8.79 -5.12
N ARG A 212 1.77 10.04 -4.71
CA ARG A 212 0.80 11.14 -4.62
C ARG A 212 0.44 11.77 -5.96
N TYR A 213 1.11 11.39 -7.04
CA TYR A 213 0.98 11.98 -8.39
C TYR A 213 0.63 10.94 -9.44
N PHE A 214 0.24 9.74 -9.00
CA PHE A 214 -0.11 8.60 -9.85
C PHE A 214 -1.63 8.35 -9.80
N GLY A 215 -2.33 8.51 -10.91
CA GLY A 215 -3.78 8.38 -11.00
C GLY A 215 -4.57 9.65 -10.66
N ASN A 216 -5.90 9.51 -10.52
CA ASN A 216 -6.81 10.62 -10.18
C ASN A 216 -7.75 10.31 -9.00
N THR A 217 -7.54 9.21 -8.32
CA THR A 217 -8.31 8.79 -7.14
C THR A 217 -7.37 8.32 -6.01
N GLY A 218 -7.90 8.03 -4.84
CA GLY A 218 -7.09 7.58 -3.71
C GLY A 218 -6.31 8.70 -3.05
N VAL A 219 -4.99 8.51 -2.87
CA VAL A 219 -4.13 9.41 -2.09
C VAL A 219 -3.47 10.53 -2.91
N VAL A 220 -3.98 10.82 -4.09
CA VAL A 220 -3.43 11.84 -5.00
C VAL A 220 -3.52 13.25 -4.44
N GLN A 221 -2.54 14.10 -4.79
CA GLN A 221 -2.37 15.44 -4.23
C GLN A 221 -2.42 16.54 -5.31
N ALA A 222 -3.34 17.50 -5.14
CA ALA A 222 -3.41 18.68 -6.00
C ALA A 222 -2.12 19.53 -5.88
N PRO A 223 -1.72 20.23 -6.96
CA PRO A 223 -2.40 20.39 -8.26
C PRO A 223 -2.05 19.30 -9.31
N TYR A 224 -1.30 18.24 -8.92
CA TYR A 224 -0.85 17.15 -9.80
C TYR A 224 -1.64 15.85 -9.53
N ASN A 225 -2.95 15.95 -9.53
CA ASN A 225 -3.89 14.91 -9.10
C ASN A 225 -4.79 14.39 -10.23
N LYS A 226 -4.41 14.60 -11.49
CA LYS A 226 -5.13 14.05 -12.65
C LYS A 226 -4.27 13.07 -13.47
N GLY A 227 -3.16 12.56 -12.88
CA GLY A 227 -2.30 11.56 -13.49
C GLY A 227 -1.42 12.05 -14.64
N ARG A 228 -1.34 13.39 -14.86
CA ARG A 228 -0.59 13.97 -15.98
C ARG A 228 0.93 13.91 -15.78
N THR A 229 1.39 13.73 -14.54
CA THR A 229 2.80 13.41 -14.28
C THR A 229 3.20 12.12 -15.01
N THR A 230 2.42 11.06 -14.90
CA THR A 230 2.73 9.80 -15.62
C THR A 230 2.64 9.96 -17.13
N THR A 231 1.65 10.70 -17.62
CA THR A 231 1.52 11.04 -19.07
C THR A 231 2.78 11.74 -19.59
N HIS A 232 3.31 12.70 -18.83
CA HIS A 232 4.54 13.44 -19.12
C HIS A 232 5.76 12.50 -19.15
N GLU A 233 5.96 11.70 -18.11
CA GLU A 233 7.12 10.83 -18.01
C GLU A 233 7.11 9.71 -19.06
N VAL A 234 5.97 9.16 -19.40
CA VAL A 234 5.85 8.22 -20.53
C VAL A 234 6.18 8.91 -21.86
N GLY A 235 5.88 10.20 -22.00
CA GLY A 235 6.33 11.00 -23.15
C GLY A 235 7.86 10.99 -23.29
N HIS A 236 8.60 11.19 -22.22
CA HIS A 236 10.06 11.09 -22.20
C HIS A 236 10.55 9.67 -22.52
N TRP A 237 9.92 8.66 -21.93
CA TRP A 237 10.22 7.25 -22.21
C TRP A 237 10.03 6.89 -23.69
N LEU A 238 9.12 7.63 -24.37
CA LEU A 238 8.87 7.55 -25.81
C LEU A 238 9.63 8.61 -26.64
N ASN A 239 10.73 9.15 -26.12
CA ASN A 239 11.66 10.06 -26.81
C ASN A 239 11.14 11.50 -27.02
N LEU A 240 10.25 11.99 -26.20
CA LEU A 240 9.92 13.42 -26.21
C LEU A 240 10.87 14.18 -25.28
N ASP A 241 11.29 15.35 -25.70
CA ASP A 241 11.96 16.36 -24.88
C ASP A 241 10.88 17.31 -24.32
N HIS A 242 11.23 18.11 -23.30
CA HIS A 242 10.37 19.22 -22.87
C HIS A 242 10.18 20.21 -24.02
N VAL A 243 9.03 20.90 -24.07
CA VAL A 243 8.72 21.86 -25.14
C VAL A 243 9.70 23.05 -25.26
N TRP A 244 10.50 23.32 -24.21
CA TRP A 244 11.61 24.29 -24.23
C TRP A 244 12.96 23.67 -24.59
N GLY A 245 12.99 22.37 -24.94
CA GLY A 245 14.23 21.62 -25.25
C GLY A 245 15.04 21.27 -24.01
N SER A 246 16.12 20.52 -24.23
CA SER A 246 16.94 19.95 -23.14
C SER A 246 17.87 20.96 -22.42
N PHE A 247 18.02 22.19 -22.91
CA PHE A 247 18.99 23.16 -22.38
C PHE A 247 18.35 24.49 -21.96
N GLY A 248 17.04 24.65 -22.05
CA GLY A 248 16.40 25.96 -21.88
C GLY A 248 16.89 27.01 -22.90
N ASN A 249 16.64 28.30 -22.60
CA ASN A 249 17.11 29.40 -23.44
C ASN A 249 16.76 29.26 -24.92
N CYS A 250 15.50 28.98 -25.23
CA CYS A 250 15.00 28.77 -26.58
C CYS A 250 15.61 27.54 -27.28
N GLY A 251 15.75 26.44 -26.54
CA GLY A 251 16.21 25.15 -27.06
C GLY A 251 15.23 24.56 -28.07
N ASN A 252 15.70 23.55 -28.79
CA ASN A 252 14.88 22.79 -29.73
C ASN A 252 14.47 21.46 -29.09
N ASP A 253 13.17 21.20 -28.98
CA ASP A 253 12.61 19.90 -28.54
C ASP A 253 12.59 18.83 -29.64
N ASN A 254 13.18 19.15 -30.81
CA ASN A 254 13.22 18.30 -32.00
C ASN A 254 11.84 17.96 -32.56
N VAL A 255 10.87 18.84 -32.38
CA VAL A 255 9.50 18.76 -32.90
C VAL A 255 9.17 20.06 -33.65
N ASN A 256 8.72 19.97 -34.91
CA ASN A 256 8.55 21.16 -35.74
C ASN A 256 7.21 21.88 -35.54
N ASP A 257 6.22 21.25 -34.92
CA ASP A 257 4.89 21.78 -34.70
C ASP A 257 4.62 22.25 -33.25
N THR A 258 5.66 22.21 -32.42
CA THR A 258 5.70 22.90 -31.11
C THR A 258 6.37 24.28 -31.26
N PRO A 259 5.85 25.36 -30.61
CA PRO A 259 6.54 26.64 -30.60
C PRO A 259 7.79 26.57 -29.74
N ILE A 260 8.85 27.27 -30.13
CA ILE A 260 10.09 27.36 -29.35
C ILE A 260 9.81 28.18 -28.08
N GLN A 261 10.12 27.63 -26.91
CA GLN A 261 9.99 28.25 -25.59
C GLN A 261 11.34 28.42 -24.90
N GLU A 262 11.45 29.43 -24.04
CA GLU A 262 12.68 29.70 -23.28
C GLU A 262 12.81 28.77 -22.09
N GLU A 263 11.70 28.56 -21.36
CA GLU A 263 11.63 27.72 -20.16
C GLU A 263 10.22 27.17 -19.92
N ALA A 264 10.04 26.44 -18.84
CA ALA A 264 8.77 25.85 -18.43
C ALA A 264 7.71 26.91 -18.07
N ASN A 265 6.46 26.61 -18.37
CA ASN A 265 5.32 27.32 -17.81
C ASN A 265 4.83 26.61 -16.54
N TYR A 266 4.32 27.38 -15.58
CA TYR A 266 3.85 26.89 -14.29
C TYR A 266 2.41 27.32 -14.02
N SER A 267 1.76 26.69 -13.05
CA SER A 267 0.35 26.96 -12.69
C SER A 267 -0.60 26.68 -13.86
N CYS A 268 -1.61 27.54 -14.10
CA CYS A 268 -2.54 27.43 -15.22
C CYS A 268 -2.62 28.78 -15.94
N PRO A 269 -1.75 29.05 -16.89
CA PRO A 269 -1.80 30.27 -17.68
C PRO A 269 -3.10 30.40 -18.47
N SER A 270 -3.47 31.61 -18.82
CA SER A 270 -4.58 31.89 -19.75
C SER A 270 -4.05 32.04 -21.16
N PHE A 271 -4.70 31.39 -22.13
CA PHE A 271 -4.35 31.55 -23.53
C PHE A 271 -4.86 32.90 -24.11
N PRO A 272 -4.09 33.65 -24.96
CA PRO A 272 -2.70 33.37 -25.32
C PRO A 272 -1.73 33.69 -24.20
N HIS A 273 -0.63 32.93 -24.08
CA HIS A 273 0.43 33.11 -23.10
C HIS A 273 1.78 33.23 -23.81
N ASN A 274 2.54 34.27 -23.48
CA ASN A 274 3.79 34.59 -24.16
C ASN A 274 4.95 34.85 -23.18
N ALA A 275 4.83 34.44 -21.93
CA ALA A 275 5.82 34.76 -20.90
C ALA A 275 7.19 34.17 -21.23
N ASN A 276 7.21 32.97 -21.85
CA ASN A 276 8.41 32.22 -22.18
C ASN A 276 8.59 32.01 -23.69
N SER A 277 7.94 32.83 -24.52
CA SER A 277 8.05 32.73 -25.98
C SER A 277 9.38 33.28 -26.50
N CYS A 278 10.13 32.44 -27.20
CA CYS A 278 11.44 32.76 -27.74
C CYS A 278 11.44 33.53 -29.03
N ASN A 279 10.34 33.57 -29.75
CA ASN A 279 10.30 34.20 -31.06
C ASN A 279 9.15 35.17 -31.15
N THR A 280 9.47 36.43 -31.40
CA THR A 280 8.47 37.50 -31.61
C THR A 280 7.56 37.26 -32.80
N THR A 281 7.85 36.31 -33.68
CA THR A 281 7.02 35.94 -34.82
C THR A 281 5.98 34.87 -34.48
N ASN A 282 6.06 34.23 -33.30
CA ASN A 282 5.06 33.28 -32.84
C ASN A 282 3.86 34.05 -32.24
N SER A 283 2.87 34.32 -33.07
CA SER A 283 1.65 35.02 -32.65
C SER A 283 0.74 34.22 -31.72
N ASN A 284 0.96 32.91 -31.60
CA ASN A 284 0.12 32.00 -30.83
C ASN A 284 0.63 31.78 -29.39
N GLY A 285 1.88 32.23 -29.09
CA GLY A 285 2.48 32.10 -27.76
C GLY A 285 2.93 30.68 -27.42
N ASP A 286 3.08 30.47 -26.11
CA ASP A 286 3.58 29.22 -25.54
C ASP A 286 2.49 28.12 -25.60
N MET A 287 2.91 26.87 -25.84
CA MET A 287 2.03 25.72 -25.83
C MET A 287 1.94 25.11 -24.42
N PHE A 288 1.59 25.93 -23.43
CA PHE A 288 1.56 25.57 -22.02
C PHE A 288 0.60 24.43 -21.68
N MET A 289 -0.35 24.09 -22.57
CA MET A 289 -1.28 22.96 -22.42
C MET A 289 -0.71 21.64 -22.95
N ASN A 290 0.51 21.63 -23.47
CA ASN A 290 1.17 20.40 -23.91
C ASN A 290 1.57 19.56 -22.69
N TYR A 291 1.42 18.23 -22.79
CA TYR A 291 1.81 17.33 -21.70
C TYR A 291 3.31 17.38 -21.39
N MET A 292 4.15 17.90 -22.27
CA MET A 292 5.60 18.05 -22.04
C MET A 292 5.99 19.41 -21.46
N ASP A 293 5.03 20.21 -20.96
CA ASP A 293 5.28 21.42 -20.15
C ASP A 293 5.14 21.10 -18.64
N TYR A 294 5.29 22.10 -17.74
CA TYR A 294 5.23 21.96 -16.27
C TYR A 294 4.00 22.61 -15.64
N THR A 295 2.98 22.88 -16.41
CA THR A 295 1.73 23.43 -15.89
C THR A 295 1.02 22.42 -14.97
N ASN A 296 0.02 22.89 -14.23
CA ASN A 296 -0.80 22.01 -13.40
C ASN A 296 -1.60 21.03 -14.27
N ASP A 297 -1.84 19.82 -13.77
CA ASP A 297 -2.57 18.76 -14.50
C ASP A 297 -3.89 19.24 -15.12
N ALA A 298 -4.58 20.20 -14.46
CA ALA A 298 -5.85 20.73 -14.94
C ALA A 298 -5.74 21.51 -16.26
N CYS A 299 -4.53 21.87 -16.69
CA CYS A 299 -4.29 22.75 -17.84
C CYS A 299 -3.63 22.02 -19.00
N MET A 300 -3.12 20.83 -18.78
CA MET A 300 -2.52 19.97 -19.80
C MET A 300 -3.62 19.17 -20.52
N ASN A 301 -3.60 19.14 -21.86
CA ASN A 301 -4.65 18.44 -22.61
C ASN A 301 -4.26 17.94 -23.99
N MET A 302 -2.99 18.01 -24.41
CA MET A 302 -2.62 17.60 -25.77
C MET A 302 -1.16 17.18 -25.94
N PHE A 303 -0.94 16.29 -26.89
CA PHE A 303 0.28 16.12 -27.68
C PHE A 303 0.08 16.64 -29.09
N THR A 304 1.19 16.90 -29.83
CA THR A 304 1.14 17.31 -31.25
C THR A 304 1.37 16.13 -32.19
N ASN A 305 1.06 16.32 -33.50
CA ASN A 305 1.35 15.33 -34.53
C ASN A 305 2.87 15.04 -34.66
N GLY A 306 3.72 16.05 -34.48
CA GLY A 306 5.17 15.88 -34.46
C GLY A 306 5.62 15.04 -33.28
N GLN A 307 5.07 15.26 -32.08
CA GLN A 307 5.32 14.45 -30.90
C GLN A 307 4.85 13.00 -31.09
N LYS A 308 3.63 12.76 -31.62
CA LYS A 308 3.15 11.43 -32.02
C LYS A 308 4.17 10.71 -32.89
N ASN A 309 4.64 11.37 -33.95
CA ASN A 309 5.57 10.78 -34.92
C ASN A 309 6.90 10.39 -34.25
N ARG A 310 7.43 11.22 -33.34
CA ARG A 310 8.62 10.88 -32.57
C ARG A 310 8.40 9.66 -31.66
N MET A 311 7.27 9.58 -30.95
CA MET A 311 6.92 8.46 -30.09
C MET A 311 6.84 7.15 -30.90
N ILE A 312 6.15 7.16 -32.05
CA ILE A 312 6.05 5.99 -32.93
C ILE A 312 7.42 5.57 -33.48
N SER A 313 8.25 6.54 -33.86
CA SER A 313 9.63 6.27 -34.28
C SER A 313 10.44 5.60 -33.16
N ALA A 314 10.30 6.08 -31.91
CA ALA A 314 10.98 5.50 -30.76
C ALA A 314 10.57 4.04 -30.49
N ILE A 315 9.28 3.73 -30.59
CA ILE A 315 8.78 2.34 -30.45
C ILE A 315 9.39 1.47 -31.54
N ASN A 316 9.29 1.88 -32.81
CA ASN A 316 9.77 1.08 -33.92
C ASN A 316 11.27 0.81 -33.89
N GLN A 317 12.07 1.76 -33.42
CA GLN A 317 13.54 1.67 -33.49
C GLN A 317 14.17 1.11 -32.20
N TYR A 318 13.59 1.40 -31.06
CA TYR A 318 14.21 1.12 -29.77
C TYR A 318 13.41 0.17 -28.88
N ARG A 319 12.12 -0.10 -29.23
CA ARG A 319 11.22 -0.97 -28.46
C ARG A 319 10.36 -1.84 -29.39
N PRO A 320 10.96 -2.51 -30.39
CA PRO A 320 10.21 -3.18 -31.45
C PRO A 320 9.37 -4.36 -30.95
N ASN A 321 9.70 -4.98 -29.82
CA ASN A 321 8.91 -6.08 -29.26
C ASN A 321 7.51 -5.62 -28.85
N LEU A 322 7.33 -4.33 -28.53
CA LEU A 322 6.02 -3.75 -28.18
C LEU A 322 5.05 -3.70 -29.38
N LEU A 323 5.53 -3.93 -30.59
CA LEU A 323 4.69 -3.93 -31.81
C LEU A 323 3.96 -5.25 -32.04
N ASN A 324 4.43 -6.33 -31.44
CA ASN A 324 3.89 -7.66 -31.73
C ASN A 324 4.02 -8.58 -30.51
N HIS A 325 3.06 -8.50 -29.62
CA HIS A 325 3.01 -9.30 -28.38
C HIS A 325 1.58 -9.74 -28.08
N ASN A 326 1.43 -10.68 -27.14
CA ASN A 326 0.16 -11.16 -26.60
C ASN A 326 -0.01 -10.87 -25.08
N LEU A 327 0.81 -9.95 -24.56
CA LEU A 327 0.90 -9.66 -23.13
C LEU A 327 -0.30 -8.84 -22.60
N CYS A 328 -1.19 -8.38 -23.48
CA CYS A 328 -2.41 -7.65 -23.19
C CYS A 328 -3.67 -8.41 -23.65
N SER A 329 -3.62 -9.72 -23.79
CA SER A 329 -4.75 -10.47 -24.32
C SER A 329 -5.98 -10.29 -23.41
N ASN A 330 -7.10 -9.83 -24.00
CA ASN A 330 -8.34 -9.50 -23.29
C ASN A 330 -9.19 -10.74 -22.90
N THR A 331 -8.61 -11.92 -22.86
CA THR A 331 -9.30 -13.07 -22.27
C THR A 331 -8.90 -13.14 -20.79
N PRO A 332 -9.77 -12.66 -19.88
CA PRO A 332 -9.55 -12.96 -18.47
C PRO A 332 -9.40 -14.47 -18.32
N PRO A 333 -8.53 -14.94 -17.42
CA PRO A 333 -8.52 -16.36 -17.11
C PRO A 333 -9.94 -16.77 -16.73
N THR A 334 -10.34 -17.98 -17.14
CA THR A 334 -11.62 -18.53 -16.69
C THR A 334 -11.68 -18.42 -15.18
N PRO A 335 -12.70 -17.77 -14.60
CA PRO A 335 -12.79 -17.62 -13.16
C PRO A 335 -12.62 -18.97 -12.47
N SER A 336 -11.82 -18.99 -11.43
CA SER A 336 -11.55 -20.19 -10.63
C SER A 336 -11.37 -19.78 -9.18
N TRP A 337 -11.63 -20.68 -8.25
CA TRP A 337 -11.63 -20.33 -6.82
C TRP A 337 -10.77 -21.28 -6.01
N ASN A 338 -10.13 -20.74 -4.99
CA ASN A 338 -9.51 -21.49 -3.91
C ASN A 338 -10.32 -21.28 -2.63
N CYS A 339 -10.48 -22.32 -1.84
CA CYS A 339 -10.98 -22.18 -0.48
C CYS A 339 -9.84 -21.69 0.43
N VAL A 340 -9.96 -20.48 0.94
CA VAL A 340 -9.00 -19.89 1.87
C VAL A 340 -9.75 -19.44 3.11
N ASN A 341 -9.53 -20.12 4.22
CA ASN A 341 -10.20 -19.86 5.50
C ASN A 341 -11.74 -19.77 5.38
N GLY A 342 -12.34 -20.74 4.68
CA GLY A 342 -13.78 -20.78 4.48
C GLY A 342 -14.33 -19.84 3.40
N ASN A 343 -13.47 -19.06 2.76
CA ASN A 343 -13.86 -18.12 1.71
C ASN A 343 -13.40 -18.62 0.33
N CYS A 344 -14.26 -18.53 -0.64
CA CYS A 344 -13.93 -18.81 -2.03
C CYS A 344 -13.30 -17.56 -2.66
N VAL A 345 -11.99 -17.56 -2.79
CA VAL A 345 -11.20 -16.45 -3.35
C VAL A 345 -10.76 -16.82 -4.75
N ASP A 346 -11.08 -15.95 -5.74
CA ASP A 346 -10.53 -16.11 -7.08
C ASP A 346 -9.07 -15.63 -7.08
N PRO A 347 -8.10 -16.51 -7.37
CA PRO A 347 -6.70 -16.12 -7.49
C PRO A 347 -6.42 -15.28 -8.76
N ASN A 348 -7.43 -15.02 -9.59
CA ASN A 348 -7.36 -14.26 -10.83
C ASN A 348 -6.35 -14.79 -11.88
N ASN A 349 -5.99 -16.06 -11.78
CA ASN A 349 -5.00 -16.71 -12.67
C ASN A 349 -5.54 -17.95 -13.39
N GLY A 350 -6.83 -18.27 -13.23
CA GLY A 350 -7.47 -19.44 -13.82
C GLY A 350 -7.02 -20.79 -13.23
N ASN A 351 -6.19 -20.79 -12.18
CA ASN A 351 -5.60 -21.98 -11.58
C ASN A 351 -6.17 -22.28 -10.18
N GLY A 352 -7.34 -21.74 -9.84
CA GLY A 352 -8.03 -22.08 -8.60
C GLY A 352 -8.47 -23.55 -8.59
N THR A 353 -8.55 -24.13 -7.39
CA THR A 353 -8.94 -25.53 -7.16
C THR A 353 -10.33 -25.87 -7.71
N TYR A 354 -11.23 -24.89 -7.69
CA TYR A 354 -12.60 -25.03 -8.16
C TYR A 354 -12.82 -24.15 -9.38
N THR A 355 -13.40 -24.73 -10.44
CA THR A 355 -13.74 -24.02 -11.69
C THR A 355 -15.15 -23.39 -11.65
N ASP A 356 -15.89 -23.60 -10.58
CA ASP A 356 -17.23 -23.09 -10.34
C ASP A 356 -17.37 -22.58 -8.90
N LEU A 357 -17.90 -21.37 -8.76
CA LEU A 357 -18.04 -20.72 -7.44
C LEU A 357 -18.97 -21.52 -6.51
N ASN A 358 -20.10 -22.05 -7.02
CA ASN A 358 -21.02 -22.79 -6.18
C ASN A 358 -20.39 -24.11 -5.69
N ASN A 359 -19.55 -24.73 -6.52
CA ASN A 359 -18.79 -25.91 -6.12
C ASN A 359 -17.72 -25.57 -5.07
N CYS A 360 -17.09 -24.41 -5.16
CA CYS A 360 -16.21 -23.93 -4.09
C CYS A 360 -17.01 -23.68 -2.81
N LEU A 361 -18.08 -22.90 -2.87
CA LEU A 361 -18.93 -22.59 -1.70
C LEU A 361 -19.48 -23.83 -1.01
N ALA A 362 -19.82 -24.87 -1.76
CA ALA A 362 -20.31 -26.14 -1.21
C ALA A 362 -19.24 -26.99 -0.53
N ASN A 363 -17.96 -26.71 -0.77
CA ASN A 363 -16.83 -27.50 -0.26
C ASN A 363 -15.79 -26.66 0.51
N CYS A 364 -16.06 -25.38 0.73
CA CYS A 364 -15.19 -24.49 1.46
C CYS A 364 -15.66 -24.36 2.90
N ASP A 365 -15.03 -25.07 3.79
CA ASP A 365 -15.28 -25.09 5.23
C ASP A 365 -14.35 -24.09 5.94
N CYS A 366 -14.86 -23.34 6.89
CA CYS A 366 -14.03 -22.44 7.74
C CYS A 366 -13.19 -23.19 8.79
N GLY A 367 -13.21 -24.50 8.82
CA GLY A 367 -12.47 -25.28 9.80
C GLY A 367 -13.01 -25.10 11.21
N SER A 368 -14.33 -25.15 11.38
CA SER A 368 -15.00 -24.92 12.67
C SER A 368 -14.57 -25.94 13.72
N ILE A 369 -14.42 -25.47 14.96
CA ILE A 369 -14.09 -26.29 16.12
C ILE A 369 -15.30 -26.47 17.03
N ASN A 370 -15.35 -27.60 17.72
CA ASN A 370 -16.43 -27.85 18.67
C ASN A 370 -16.26 -27.02 19.94
N ILE A 371 -17.36 -26.54 20.51
CA ILE A 371 -17.36 -25.94 21.85
C ILE A 371 -17.16 -27.02 22.93
N PRO A 372 -16.58 -26.70 24.12
CA PRO A 372 -16.29 -25.35 24.60
C PRO A 372 -14.97 -24.77 24.04
N ILE A 373 -14.97 -23.47 23.70
CA ILE A 373 -13.77 -22.65 23.63
C ILE A 373 -13.58 -22.01 25.00
N ILE A 374 -12.36 -22.03 25.52
CA ILE A 374 -12.00 -21.40 26.79
C ILE A 374 -10.65 -20.72 26.61
N GLU A 375 -10.61 -19.40 26.86
CA GLU A 375 -9.38 -18.62 26.81
C GLU A 375 -9.29 -17.75 28.07
N ASP A 376 -8.24 -17.97 28.85
CA ASP A 376 -7.92 -17.23 30.09
C ASP A 376 -6.72 -16.28 29.94
N PHE A 377 -6.19 -16.17 28.72
CA PHE A 377 -5.06 -15.28 28.34
C PHE A 377 -3.79 -15.44 29.21
N GLN A 378 -3.59 -16.55 29.89
CA GLN A 378 -2.41 -16.76 30.73
C GLN A 378 -1.16 -17.14 29.92
N ILE A 379 -1.27 -17.30 28.62
CA ILE A 379 -0.16 -17.45 27.67
C ILE A 379 0.39 -16.06 27.28
N ASN A 380 1.61 -16.03 26.73
CA ASN A 380 2.30 -14.77 26.40
C ASN A 380 1.97 -14.26 24.97
N SER A 381 1.00 -14.82 24.31
CA SER A 381 0.59 -14.42 22.96
C SER A 381 -0.90 -14.68 22.77
N ILE A 382 -1.52 -13.91 21.89
CA ILE A 382 -2.87 -14.20 21.40
C ILE A 382 -2.83 -15.58 20.70
N PRO A 383 -3.86 -16.43 20.89
CA PRO A 383 -3.90 -17.75 20.27
C PRO A 383 -3.69 -17.68 18.73
N ASN A 384 -2.85 -18.55 18.18
CA ASN A 384 -2.44 -18.51 16.77
C ASN A 384 -3.60 -18.72 15.77
N ASN A 385 -4.72 -19.24 16.21
CA ASN A 385 -5.94 -19.44 15.43
C ASN A 385 -6.95 -18.27 15.56
N TRP A 386 -6.56 -17.18 16.21
CA TRP A 386 -7.29 -15.91 16.25
C TRP A 386 -6.70 -14.95 15.24
N THR A 387 -7.54 -14.08 14.67
CA THR A 387 -7.07 -13.06 13.72
C THR A 387 -7.20 -11.69 14.35
N ILE A 388 -6.15 -10.88 14.28
CA ILE A 388 -6.16 -9.47 14.64
C ILE A 388 -6.26 -8.65 13.38
N ILE A 389 -7.17 -7.68 13.34
CA ILE A 389 -7.31 -6.67 12.29
C ILE A 389 -6.90 -5.32 12.89
N ASN A 390 -5.88 -4.74 12.29
CA ASN A 390 -5.32 -3.43 12.63
C ASN A 390 -5.01 -2.71 11.31
N ASP A 391 -6.00 -2.00 10.78
CA ASP A 391 -5.92 -1.40 9.44
C ASP A 391 -5.11 -0.10 9.43
N ASP A 392 -4.98 0.58 10.57
CA ASP A 392 -4.24 1.85 10.67
C ASP A 392 -2.80 1.70 11.16
N GLY A 393 -2.42 0.51 11.66
CA GLY A 393 -1.07 0.19 12.11
C GLY A 393 -0.64 0.89 13.41
N ASP A 394 -1.57 1.49 14.15
CA ASP A 394 -1.33 2.08 15.48
C ASP A 394 -1.62 1.06 16.59
N LYS A 395 -2.26 1.44 17.69
CA LYS A 395 -2.57 0.54 18.81
C LYS A 395 -3.60 -0.51 18.41
N THR A 396 -3.39 -1.73 18.86
CA THR A 396 -4.29 -2.84 18.61
C THR A 396 -4.40 -3.76 19.82
N TRP A 397 -5.18 -4.83 19.68
CA TRP A 397 -5.35 -5.83 20.71
C TRP A 397 -4.05 -6.60 20.99
N GLU A 398 -3.64 -6.64 22.25
CA GLU A 398 -2.45 -7.36 22.70
C GLU A 398 -2.64 -7.99 24.09
N ILE A 399 -1.72 -8.86 24.52
CA ILE A 399 -1.77 -9.44 25.86
C ILE A 399 -1.23 -8.42 26.86
N ASN A 400 -2.04 -8.11 27.87
CA ASN A 400 -1.63 -7.34 29.04
C ASN A 400 -1.11 -8.28 30.13
N GLU A 401 0.05 -7.98 30.69
CA GLU A 401 0.69 -8.78 31.74
C GLU A 401 0.50 -8.21 33.15
N LEU A 402 -0.24 -7.10 33.29
CA LEU A 402 -0.39 -6.37 34.54
C LEU A 402 -1.75 -6.59 35.21
N ALA A 403 -2.77 -7.05 34.49
CA ALA A 403 -4.13 -7.20 34.99
C ALA A 403 -4.90 -8.33 34.29
N GLY A 404 -5.66 -9.08 35.08
CA GLY A 404 -6.62 -10.08 34.65
C GLY A 404 -7.69 -10.30 35.72
N TYR A 405 -8.82 -10.90 35.33
CA TYR A 405 -9.88 -11.23 36.29
C TYR A 405 -9.52 -12.46 37.12
N ASN A 406 -9.16 -12.28 38.39
CA ASN A 406 -8.58 -13.29 39.27
C ASN A 406 -7.34 -14.00 38.70
N SER A 407 -6.61 -13.30 37.83
CA SER A 407 -5.46 -13.77 37.11
C SER A 407 -4.47 -12.61 36.91
N SER A 408 -3.34 -12.83 36.22
CA SER A 408 -2.35 -11.80 36.00
C SER A 408 -2.35 -11.21 34.58
N LYS A 409 -3.12 -11.80 33.65
CA LYS A 409 -3.11 -11.41 32.24
C LYS A 409 -4.53 -11.33 31.68
N SER A 410 -4.65 -10.56 30.62
CA SER A 410 -5.86 -10.40 29.82
C SER A 410 -5.50 -9.95 28.42
N ILE A 411 -6.42 -10.00 27.48
CA ILE A 411 -6.31 -9.25 26.23
C ILE A 411 -6.80 -7.82 26.46
N TYR A 412 -6.09 -6.83 25.93
CA TYR A 412 -6.49 -5.44 26.07
C TYR A 412 -6.14 -4.62 24.84
N ILE A 413 -6.72 -3.42 24.76
CA ILE A 413 -6.33 -2.38 23.83
C ILE A 413 -6.06 -1.08 24.57
N ASN A 414 -4.93 -0.42 24.26
CA ASN A 414 -4.49 0.81 24.90
C ASN A 414 -5.14 2.04 24.23
N ASN A 415 -6.42 2.27 24.49
CA ASN A 415 -7.14 3.44 23.96
C ASN A 415 -6.58 4.77 24.50
N ALA A 416 -6.00 4.77 25.70
CA ALA A 416 -5.43 5.99 26.31
C ALA A 416 -4.27 6.58 25.47
N GLU A 417 -3.51 5.75 24.80
CA GLU A 417 -2.41 6.16 23.92
C GLU A 417 -2.73 6.05 22.42
N TYR A 418 -3.98 5.78 22.06
CA TYR A 418 -4.41 5.59 20.70
C TYR A 418 -4.94 6.92 20.12
N ALA A 419 -4.11 7.62 19.34
CA ALA A 419 -4.39 8.99 18.91
C ALA A 419 -5.45 9.12 17.80
N ALA A 420 -5.77 8.05 17.08
CA ALA A 420 -6.67 8.08 15.92
C ALA A 420 -8.14 7.91 16.34
N ASN A 421 -8.85 9.01 16.58
CA ASN A 421 -10.26 8.99 16.95
C ASN A 421 -11.17 8.43 15.85
N GLY A 422 -12.05 7.50 16.23
CA GLY A 422 -13.04 6.90 15.34
C GLY A 422 -12.51 5.73 14.51
N THR A 423 -11.24 5.38 14.64
CA THR A 423 -10.70 4.13 14.10
C THR A 423 -11.12 2.94 14.94
N TYR A 424 -10.97 1.75 14.40
CA TYR A 424 -11.35 0.55 15.11
C TYR A 424 -10.35 -0.59 14.86
N ASP A 425 -10.22 -1.45 15.87
CA ASP A 425 -9.45 -2.67 15.82
C ASP A 425 -10.30 -3.86 16.21
N GLU A 426 -10.01 -4.99 15.60
CA GLU A 426 -10.79 -6.19 15.78
C GLU A 426 -9.92 -7.38 16.17
N PHE A 427 -10.49 -8.28 16.99
CA PHE A 427 -10.03 -9.66 17.01
C PHE A 427 -11.18 -10.61 16.67
N ILE A 428 -10.85 -11.65 15.91
CA ILE A 428 -11.79 -12.63 15.39
C ILE A 428 -11.42 -14.00 15.95
N LEU A 429 -12.41 -14.68 16.52
CA LEU A 429 -12.29 -16.03 17.04
C LEU A 429 -12.31 -17.06 15.90
N PRO A 430 -11.75 -18.26 16.10
CA PRO A 430 -11.96 -19.35 15.15
C PRO A 430 -13.45 -19.67 15.01
N ALA A 431 -13.84 -20.20 13.86
CA ALA A 431 -15.20 -20.67 13.63
C ALA A 431 -15.57 -21.76 14.64
N VAL A 432 -16.83 -21.74 15.10
CA VAL A 432 -17.36 -22.71 16.07
C VAL A 432 -18.53 -23.48 15.51
N ASN A 433 -18.55 -24.77 15.79
CA ASN A 433 -19.64 -25.67 15.44
C ASN A 433 -20.69 -25.70 16.55
N LEU A 434 -21.89 -25.19 16.26
CA LEU A 434 -23.05 -25.20 17.14
C LEU A 434 -24.16 -26.18 16.67
N SER A 435 -23.88 -27.04 15.68
CA SER A 435 -24.89 -27.93 15.06
C SER A 435 -25.42 -29.02 16.00
N ASN A 436 -24.62 -29.43 16.99
CA ASN A 436 -24.94 -30.54 17.87
C ASN A 436 -25.16 -30.14 19.35
N VAL A 437 -25.49 -28.88 19.61
CA VAL A 437 -25.70 -28.38 20.97
C VAL A 437 -27.09 -27.79 21.13
N ASN A 438 -27.67 -27.93 22.34
CA ASN A 438 -29.01 -27.43 22.66
C ASN A 438 -29.00 -26.02 23.27
N SER A 439 -27.83 -25.49 23.60
CA SER A 439 -27.62 -24.13 24.09
C SER A 439 -26.18 -23.71 23.81
N ALA A 440 -25.95 -22.44 23.59
CA ALA A 440 -24.62 -21.86 23.51
C ALA A 440 -24.63 -20.41 24.01
N HIS A 441 -23.56 -20.02 24.70
CA HIS A 441 -23.39 -18.67 25.24
C HIS A 441 -21.93 -18.23 25.00
N LEU A 442 -21.77 -16.99 24.58
CA LEU A 442 -20.49 -16.27 24.64
C LEU A 442 -20.43 -15.59 26.01
N ASN A 443 -19.45 -15.96 26.80
CA ASN A 443 -19.24 -15.42 28.14
C ASN A 443 -17.84 -14.78 28.21
N PHE A 444 -17.73 -13.64 28.89
CA PHE A 444 -16.45 -12.98 29.12
C PHE A 444 -16.53 -12.00 30.29
N HIS A 445 -15.36 -11.66 30.85
CA HIS A 445 -15.22 -10.52 31.75
C HIS A 445 -14.59 -9.37 30.99
N TYR A 446 -15.03 -8.14 31.29
CA TYR A 446 -14.41 -6.95 30.75
C TYR A 446 -14.23 -5.88 31.82
N ALA A 447 -13.22 -5.04 31.68
CA ALA A 447 -12.96 -3.92 32.56
C ALA A 447 -12.71 -2.66 31.75
N TYR A 448 -13.42 -1.59 32.10
CA TYR A 448 -13.31 -0.30 31.44
C TYR A 448 -13.76 0.84 32.34
N THR A 449 -13.16 2.00 32.20
CA THR A 449 -13.55 3.24 32.88
C THR A 449 -13.31 4.43 31.98
N LEU A 450 -14.02 5.53 32.19
CA LEU A 450 -13.75 6.78 31.48
C LEU A 450 -12.54 7.48 32.10
N TRP A 451 -11.78 8.18 31.25
CA TRP A 451 -10.78 9.16 31.67
C TRP A 451 -11.39 10.56 31.81
N THR A 452 -12.25 10.94 30.87
CA THR A 452 -12.92 12.23 30.89
C THR A 452 -14.20 12.21 31.76
N ASN A 453 -14.50 13.34 32.38
CA ASN A 453 -15.73 13.49 33.15
C ASN A 453 -16.95 13.57 32.20
N PRO A 454 -17.90 12.62 32.26
CA PRO A 454 -19.04 12.57 31.34
C PRO A 454 -20.00 13.77 31.45
N ASN A 455 -19.85 14.62 32.47
CA ASN A 455 -20.63 15.86 32.60
C ASN A 455 -19.99 17.07 31.88
N LEU A 456 -18.85 16.91 31.26
CA LEU A 456 -18.23 17.93 30.42
C LEU A 456 -18.83 17.90 29.00
N SER A 457 -18.75 19.02 28.29
CA SER A 457 -19.44 19.25 27.02
C SER A 457 -18.91 18.43 25.83
N GLN A 458 -17.83 17.66 26.00
CA GLN A 458 -17.30 16.73 25.00
C GLN A 458 -17.45 15.31 25.52
N ASN A 459 -18.31 14.53 24.88
CA ASN A 459 -18.45 13.09 25.13
C ASN A 459 -17.47 12.32 24.26
N TRP A 460 -16.33 11.99 24.80
CA TRP A 460 -15.47 10.96 24.29
C TRP A 460 -16.02 9.61 24.78
N SER A 461 -16.09 8.61 23.91
CA SER A 461 -16.77 7.37 24.27
C SER A 461 -16.28 6.20 23.43
N ASP A 462 -15.29 5.48 23.93
CA ASP A 462 -14.91 4.21 23.31
C ASP A 462 -16.12 3.27 23.28
N THR A 463 -16.14 2.40 22.28
CA THR A 463 -17.24 1.46 22.07
C THR A 463 -16.70 0.05 21.87
N LEU A 464 -17.25 -0.91 22.63
CA LEU A 464 -17.04 -2.34 22.37
C LEU A 464 -18.26 -2.90 21.67
N ILE A 465 -18.03 -3.53 20.50
CA ILE A 465 -19.08 -4.14 19.68
C ILE A 465 -18.72 -5.60 19.43
N ILE A 466 -19.73 -6.48 19.51
CA ILE A 466 -19.57 -7.89 19.16
C ILE A 466 -20.45 -8.19 17.95
N TYR A 467 -19.81 -8.77 16.94
CA TYR A 467 -20.47 -9.24 15.72
C TYR A 467 -20.43 -10.75 15.63
N ILE A 468 -21.38 -11.28 14.88
CA ILE A 468 -21.46 -12.70 14.52
C ILE A 468 -21.57 -12.83 13.00
N SER A 469 -20.93 -13.83 12.47
CA SER A 469 -21.05 -14.27 11.08
C SER A 469 -21.57 -15.70 11.04
N GLN A 470 -22.36 -16.01 9.99
CA GLN A 470 -22.91 -17.33 9.69
C GLN A 470 -22.39 -17.86 8.34
N ASP A 471 -21.38 -17.17 7.78
CA ASP A 471 -20.82 -17.42 6.45
C ASP A 471 -19.29 -17.22 6.46
N CYS A 472 -18.65 -17.76 7.48
CA CYS A 472 -17.19 -17.75 7.64
C CYS A 472 -16.54 -16.34 7.66
N GLY A 473 -17.29 -15.32 8.09
CA GLY A 473 -16.77 -13.96 8.20
C GLY A 473 -16.97 -13.09 6.94
N VAL A 474 -17.76 -13.54 5.98
CA VAL A 474 -18.10 -12.76 4.79
C VAL A 474 -19.08 -11.63 5.15
N THR A 475 -20.13 -11.95 5.88
CA THR A 475 -21.08 -10.95 6.38
C THR A 475 -21.17 -10.97 7.90
N TRP A 476 -21.48 -9.82 8.50
CA TRP A 476 -21.46 -9.63 9.92
C TRP A 476 -22.75 -9.00 10.44
N ALA A 477 -23.35 -9.61 11.44
CA ALA A 477 -24.48 -9.05 12.19
C ALA A 477 -24.02 -8.62 13.59
N LYS A 478 -24.38 -7.41 14.00
CA LYS A 478 -24.12 -6.93 15.37
C LYS A 478 -25.06 -7.62 16.35
N ILE A 479 -24.50 -8.23 17.40
CA ILE A 479 -25.27 -8.92 18.44
C ILE A 479 -25.19 -8.26 19.80
N TRP A 480 -24.19 -7.41 20.04
CA TRP A 480 -24.02 -6.71 21.31
C TRP A 480 -23.18 -5.45 21.11
N GLU A 481 -23.46 -4.41 21.91
CA GLU A 481 -22.72 -3.15 21.91
C GLU A 481 -22.87 -2.43 23.24
N LYS A 482 -21.75 -1.88 23.74
CA LYS A 482 -21.74 -0.91 24.84
C LYS A 482 -20.77 0.20 24.55
N ALA A 483 -21.12 1.42 24.94
CA ALA A 483 -20.33 2.63 24.75
C ALA A 483 -20.39 3.54 25.98
N GLY A 484 -19.35 4.34 26.18
CA GLY A 484 -19.28 5.35 27.22
C GLY A 484 -19.66 4.82 28.59
N THR A 485 -20.54 5.51 29.30
CA THR A 485 -20.97 5.14 30.66
C THR A 485 -21.63 3.77 30.76
N ASN A 486 -22.21 3.26 29.66
CA ASN A 486 -22.79 1.90 29.62
C ASN A 486 -21.71 0.81 29.57
N LEU A 487 -20.54 1.13 29.04
CA LEU A 487 -19.37 0.25 29.00
C LEU A 487 -18.63 0.23 30.35
N VAL A 488 -18.72 1.31 31.15
CA VAL A 488 -17.99 1.46 32.41
C VAL A 488 -18.31 0.35 33.40
N THR A 489 -17.25 -0.19 34.00
CA THR A 489 -17.33 -1.27 35.00
C THR A 489 -17.09 -0.81 36.43
N THR A 490 -16.49 0.35 36.63
CA THR A 490 -15.99 0.87 37.90
C THR A 490 -16.95 1.84 38.59
N THR A 491 -16.70 2.06 39.89
CA THR A 491 -17.28 3.17 40.67
C THR A 491 -16.12 3.81 41.45
N PRO A 492 -15.82 5.11 41.19
CA PRO A 492 -16.51 6.05 40.29
C PRO A 492 -16.39 5.70 38.79
N VAL A 493 -17.18 6.36 37.95
CA VAL A 493 -17.28 6.06 36.50
C VAL A 493 -16.08 6.55 35.69
N TYR A 494 -15.19 7.34 36.27
CA TYR A 494 -13.96 7.83 35.63
C TYR A 494 -12.79 7.75 36.58
N HIS A 495 -11.61 7.47 36.01
CA HIS A 495 -10.34 7.33 36.68
C HIS A 495 -9.24 8.10 35.94
N GLY A 496 -8.03 8.07 36.49
CA GLY A 496 -6.86 8.70 35.86
C GLY A 496 -6.54 8.10 34.48
N TYR A 497 -5.78 8.84 33.72
CA TYR A 497 -5.25 8.45 32.41
C TYR A 497 -4.49 7.12 32.47
N ASN A 498 -4.64 6.30 31.44
CA ASN A 498 -3.99 5.00 31.28
C ASN A 498 -4.30 4.03 32.45
N TRP A 499 -5.58 3.96 32.82
CA TRP A 499 -6.04 3.14 33.93
C TRP A 499 -5.88 1.64 33.66
N ILE A 500 -5.51 0.91 34.72
CA ILE A 500 -5.39 -0.55 34.75
C ILE A 500 -6.25 -1.07 35.92
N PRO A 501 -7.11 -2.11 35.71
CA PRO A 501 -7.91 -2.70 36.78
C PRO A 501 -7.02 -3.34 37.84
N THR A 502 -7.32 -3.08 39.11
CA THR A 502 -6.54 -3.55 40.27
C THR A 502 -7.29 -4.50 41.19
N ALA A 503 -8.60 -4.59 41.04
CA ALA A 503 -9.46 -5.40 41.87
C ALA A 503 -10.48 -6.19 41.04
N THR A 504 -10.95 -7.31 41.57
CA THR A 504 -11.99 -8.14 40.94
C THR A 504 -13.29 -7.35 40.67
N ASN A 505 -13.60 -6.37 41.55
CA ASN A 505 -14.78 -5.51 41.40
C ASN A 505 -14.65 -4.48 40.25
N ASP A 506 -13.47 -4.33 39.66
CA ASP A 506 -13.25 -3.49 38.48
C ASP A 506 -13.78 -4.17 37.20
N TRP A 507 -14.12 -5.45 37.27
CA TRP A 507 -14.55 -6.27 36.15
C TRP A 507 -16.05 -6.54 36.20
N LYS A 508 -16.70 -6.59 35.02
CA LYS A 508 -18.07 -7.05 34.84
C LYS A 508 -18.10 -8.32 34.03
N PHE A 509 -18.97 -9.23 34.39
CA PHE A 509 -19.31 -10.42 33.63
C PHE A 509 -20.40 -10.11 32.60
N GLU A 510 -20.21 -10.60 31.39
CA GLU A 510 -21.22 -10.55 30.33
C GLU A 510 -21.47 -11.94 29.76
N SER A 511 -22.72 -12.21 29.43
CA SER A 511 -23.16 -13.47 28.84
C SER A 511 -24.16 -13.20 27.73
N ILE A 512 -23.79 -13.54 26.50
CA ILE A 512 -24.59 -13.32 25.31
C ILE A 512 -25.09 -14.66 24.81
N SER A 513 -26.41 -14.80 24.71
CA SER A 513 -27.03 -16.03 24.22
C SER A 513 -26.83 -16.17 22.71
N LEU A 514 -26.32 -17.32 22.30
CA LEU A 514 -26.17 -17.72 20.89
C LEU A 514 -27.32 -18.66 20.45
N LEU A 515 -28.45 -18.66 21.14
CA LEU A 515 -29.57 -19.57 20.90
C LEU A 515 -30.12 -19.47 19.46
N ASN A 516 -30.11 -18.28 18.88
CA ASN A 516 -30.57 -18.03 17.50
C ASN A 516 -29.66 -18.60 16.43
N TYR A 517 -28.47 -19.08 16.80
CA TYR A 517 -27.40 -19.55 15.91
C TYR A 517 -27.12 -21.05 16.11
N LEU A 518 -27.95 -21.76 16.87
CA LEU A 518 -27.86 -23.21 16.98
C LEU A 518 -28.17 -23.89 15.64
N ASN A 519 -27.75 -25.15 15.52
CA ASN A 519 -27.84 -25.95 14.29
C ASN A 519 -27.02 -25.44 13.11
N GLN A 520 -26.01 -24.62 13.38
CA GLN A 520 -25.05 -24.12 12.41
C GLN A 520 -23.63 -24.54 12.82
N ASP A 521 -22.76 -24.73 11.86
CA ASP A 521 -21.43 -25.28 12.07
C ASP A 521 -20.28 -24.29 11.80
N ASP A 522 -20.58 -23.12 11.21
CA ASP A 522 -19.57 -22.14 10.80
C ASP A 522 -19.78 -20.75 11.43
N ILE A 523 -20.08 -20.73 12.72
CA ILE A 523 -20.30 -19.48 13.46
C ILE A 523 -18.97 -18.84 13.82
N VAL A 524 -18.76 -17.61 13.36
CA VAL A 524 -17.57 -16.80 13.70
C VAL A 524 -17.99 -15.60 14.53
N LEU A 525 -17.23 -15.31 15.59
CA LEU A 525 -17.45 -14.16 16.47
C LEU A 525 -16.30 -13.17 16.33
N LYS A 526 -16.63 -11.89 16.36
CA LYS A 526 -15.68 -10.79 16.23
C LYS A 526 -15.94 -9.73 17.28
N PHE A 527 -14.88 -9.29 17.96
CA PHE A 527 -14.88 -8.17 18.89
C PHE A 527 -14.24 -6.97 18.20
N ARG A 528 -14.92 -5.84 18.20
CA ARG A 528 -14.44 -4.56 17.67
C ARG A 528 -14.38 -3.54 18.79
N ASN A 529 -13.21 -2.94 18.98
CA ASN A 529 -13.07 -1.70 19.73
C ASN A 529 -13.14 -0.53 18.76
N VAL A 530 -13.95 0.48 19.05
CA VAL A 530 -13.93 1.77 18.36
C VAL A 530 -13.32 2.79 19.32
N ASN A 531 -12.18 3.32 18.95
CA ASN A 531 -11.42 4.26 19.77
C ASN A 531 -12.00 5.68 19.71
N GLN A 532 -12.16 6.32 20.88
CA GLN A 532 -12.51 7.73 21.04
C GLN A 532 -11.62 8.41 22.11
N TYR A 533 -10.39 7.87 22.27
CA TYR A 533 -9.35 8.46 23.13
C TYR A 533 -9.73 8.52 24.61
N GLU A 534 -10.32 7.46 25.14
CA GLU A 534 -10.64 7.29 26.56
C GLU A 534 -9.64 6.34 27.25
N ASN A 535 -10.02 5.58 28.26
CA ASN A 535 -9.15 4.65 28.96
C ASN A 535 -9.07 3.27 28.29
N ASN A 536 -8.12 2.48 28.73
CA ASN A 536 -7.87 1.13 28.23
C ASN A 536 -9.08 0.22 28.44
N LEU A 537 -9.32 -0.66 27.48
CA LEU A 537 -10.35 -1.70 27.54
C LEU A 537 -9.68 -3.07 27.68
N PHE A 538 -10.12 -3.86 28.66
CA PHE A 538 -9.61 -5.19 28.98
C PHE A 538 -10.69 -6.23 28.81
N ILE A 539 -10.34 -7.42 28.31
CA ILE A 539 -11.23 -8.60 28.23
C ILE A 539 -10.48 -9.80 28.76
N ASP A 540 -11.17 -10.61 29.58
CA ASP A 540 -10.60 -11.82 30.15
C ASP A 540 -11.65 -12.92 30.31
N ASN A 541 -11.19 -14.16 30.52
CA ASN A 541 -12.04 -15.34 30.71
C ASN A 541 -13.09 -15.49 29.61
N LEU A 542 -12.67 -15.32 28.36
CA LEU A 542 -13.53 -15.47 27.21
C LEU A 542 -13.82 -16.95 26.95
N ASN A 543 -15.10 -17.31 26.91
CA ASN A 543 -15.47 -18.68 26.60
C ASN A 543 -16.78 -18.78 25.81
N ILE A 544 -16.87 -19.81 24.98
CA ILE A 544 -18.11 -20.21 24.30
C ILE A 544 -18.45 -21.60 24.78
N ASN A 545 -19.58 -21.76 25.49
CA ASN A 545 -19.99 -23.04 26.04
C ASN A 545 -21.53 -23.17 26.16
N THR A 546 -21.98 -24.33 26.59
CA THR A 546 -23.43 -24.65 26.73
C THR A 546 -24.07 -24.09 27.99
N THR A 547 -23.32 -23.45 28.87
CA THR A 547 -23.82 -22.93 30.14
C THR A 547 -23.39 -21.48 30.34
N ILE A 548 -24.15 -20.71 31.08
CA ILE A 548 -23.75 -19.39 31.58
C ILE A 548 -22.76 -19.64 32.71
N THR A 549 -21.47 -19.58 32.43
CA THR A 549 -20.43 -19.84 33.42
C THR A 549 -19.47 -18.70 33.56
N ASN A 550 -19.22 -18.34 34.80
CA ASN A 550 -18.04 -17.62 35.22
C ASN A 550 -16.92 -18.65 35.40
N ILE A 551 -15.81 -18.55 34.68
CA ILE A 551 -14.69 -19.53 34.63
C ILE A 551 -14.14 -19.87 36.02
N ASN A 552 -14.30 -19.01 37.03
CA ASN A 552 -13.89 -19.31 38.41
C ASN A 552 -14.46 -20.64 38.98
N ASN A 553 -15.50 -21.22 38.38
CA ASN A 553 -16.05 -22.50 38.76
C ASN A 553 -15.64 -23.67 37.85
N MET A 554 -14.92 -23.37 36.74
CA MET A 554 -14.33 -24.40 35.90
C MET A 554 -12.84 -24.60 36.31
N SER A 555 -12.60 -25.17 37.47
CA SER A 555 -11.40 -25.95 37.65
C SER A 555 -11.44 -26.98 36.52
N SER A 556 -10.66 -26.75 35.46
CA SER A 556 -10.50 -27.72 34.40
C SER A 556 -10.05 -29.04 35.07
N LYS A 557 -10.95 -29.99 35.22
CA LYS A 557 -10.53 -31.37 35.47
C LYS A 557 -9.79 -31.79 34.21
N LYS A 558 -8.48 -31.47 34.17
CA LYS A 558 -7.60 -31.92 33.12
C LYS A 558 -7.81 -33.40 33.01
N LYS A 559 -8.27 -33.86 31.85
CA LYS A 559 -8.52 -35.29 31.67
C LYS A 559 -7.19 -36.00 31.63
N LEU A 560 -6.95 -36.77 32.68
CA LEU A 560 -5.72 -37.59 32.79
C LEU A 560 -5.83 -38.70 31.77
N ILE A 561 -4.84 -38.80 30.86
CA ILE A 561 -4.73 -39.89 29.88
C ILE A 561 -4.10 -41.10 30.54
N LYS A 562 -2.96 -40.91 31.20
CA LYS A 562 -2.23 -42.00 31.85
C LYS A 562 -1.25 -41.51 32.90
N ILE A 563 -0.88 -42.41 33.79
CA ILE A 563 0.21 -42.22 34.78
C ILE A 563 1.34 -43.14 34.38
N VAL A 564 2.56 -42.61 34.34
CA VAL A 564 3.75 -43.43 34.02
C VAL A 564 4.84 -43.22 35.10
N ASP A 565 5.67 -44.24 35.26
CA ASP A 565 6.87 -44.22 36.11
C ASP A 565 8.02 -43.45 35.41
N VAL A 566 9.16 -43.33 36.08
CA VAL A 566 10.37 -42.67 35.57
C VAL A 566 10.95 -43.32 34.30
N LEU A 567 10.54 -44.53 33.98
CA LEU A 567 10.95 -45.29 32.78
C LEU A 567 9.89 -45.21 31.66
N GLY A 568 8.80 -44.45 31.84
CA GLY A 568 7.73 -44.30 30.87
C GLY A 568 6.72 -45.45 30.83
N ARG A 569 6.75 -46.38 31.77
CA ARG A 569 5.82 -47.53 31.86
C ARG A 569 4.55 -47.09 32.60
N GLU A 570 3.39 -47.53 32.14
CA GLU A 570 2.13 -47.27 32.83
C GLU A 570 2.18 -47.79 34.26
N SER A 571 1.77 -46.99 35.22
CA SER A 571 1.80 -47.28 36.64
C SER A 571 0.52 -46.79 37.31
N ARG A 572 0.14 -47.48 38.40
CA ARG A 572 -0.92 -46.97 39.33
C ARG A 572 -0.26 -46.00 40.33
N GLU A 573 -1.07 -45.20 40.97
CA GLU A 573 -0.59 -44.28 42.03
C GLU A 573 0.07 -45.10 43.14
N ASN A 574 1.36 -44.86 43.34
CA ASN A 574 2.14 -45.46 44.42
C ASN A 574 2.74 -44.37 45.29
N LYS A 575 2.75 -44.59 46.59
CA LYS A 575 3.35 -43.64 47.55
C LYS A 575 4.88 -43.67 47.43
N ASN A 576 5.50 -42.54 47.71
CA ASN A 576 6.95 -42.31 47.78
C ASN A 576 7.72 -42.60 46.48
N THR A 577 7.05 -42.69 45.34
CA THR A 577 7.68 -42.83 44.02
C THR A 577 7.31 -41.68 43.11
N PRO A 578 8.26 -41.12 42.31
CA PRO A 578 7.95 -40.10 41.35
C PRO A 578 7.13 -40.69 40.20
N LEU A 579 5.95 -40.12 39.94
CA LEU A 579 5.07 -40.51 38.84
C LEU A 579 4.81 -39.31 37.95
N PHE A 580 4.65 -39.55 36.66
CA PHE A 580 4.31 -38.53 35.67
C PHE A 580 2.85 -38.73 35.24
N TYR A 581 2.06 -37.69 35.47
CA TYR A 581 0.66 -37.61 35.09
C TYR A 581 0.59 -36.91 33.72
N ILE A 582 0.17 -37.63 32.70
CA ILE A 582 0.07 -37.14 31.31
C ILE A 582 -1.40 -36.82 31.03
N TYR A 583 -1.67 -35.54 30.66
CA TYR A 583 -2.99 -35.04 30.39
C TYR A 583 -3.25 -34.92 28.89
N GLU A 584 -4.53 -34.80 28.51
CA GLU A 584 -5.00 -34.75 27.11
C GLU A 584 -4.48 -33.50 26.37
N ASP A 585 -4.14 -32.45 27.09
CA ASP A 585 -3.54 -31.21 26.58
C ASP A 585 -2.01 -31.32 26.30
N GLY A 586 -1.44 -32.53 26.48
CA GLY A 586 0.01 -32.79 26.33
C GLY A 586 0.84 -32.36 27.53
N LYS A 587 0.22 -31.78 28.57
CA LYS A 587 0.92 -31.39 29.80
C LYS A 587 1.33 -32.63 30.58
N VAL A 588 2.55 -32.60 31.16
CA VAL A 588 3.09 -33.67 32.02
C VAL A 588 3.39 -33.09 33.39
N GLU A 589 2.74 -33.59 34.44
CA GLU A 589 2.99 -33.20 35.83
C GLU A 589 3.72 -34.28 36.56
N LYS A 590 4.85 -33.96 37.19
CA LYS A 590 5.55 -34.88 38.11
C LYS A 590 4.94 -34.76 39.51
N ARG A 591 4.47 -35.86 40.07
CA ARG A 591 3.94 -35.91 41.44
C ARG A 591 4.66 -37.00 42.25
N ILE A 592 4.81 -36.74 43.53
CA ILE A 592 5.26 -37.70 44.55
C ILE A 592 4.22 -37.66 45.66
N ILE A 593 3.50 -38.77 45.85
CA ILE A 593 2.53 -38.87 46.93
C ILE A 593 3.29 -39.32 48.18
N LEU A 594 3.39 -38.47 49.18
CA LEU A 594 4.02 -38.79 50.47
C LEU A 594 2.97 -39.41 51.40
N GLU A 595 3.46 -40.17 52.39
CA GLU A 595 2.56 -40.83 53.40
C GLU A 595 1.76 -39.84 54.20
#